data_711930a8958eb15679d986affe0956c8
#
_entry.id   711930a8958eb15679d986affe0956c8
#
_cell.length_a   1.000
_cell.length_b   1.000
_cell.length_c   1.000
_cell.angle_alpha   90.00
_cell.angle_beta   90.00
_cell.angle_gamma   90.00
#
_symmetry.space_group_name_H-M   'P 1'
#
loop_
_entity.id
_entity.type
_entity.pdbx_description
1 polymer ?
#
loop_
_entity_poly.entity_id
_entity_poly.type
_entity_poly.pdbx_seq_one_letter_code
_entity_poly.pdbx_strand_id
1 'polypeptide(L)'
;MSFDEAAREVGSTVDRRIRRLQSLSEHPRRAALANLRRGVGRAPGELPELWGSFLADMPEEFFGRGGAPSEAEWAVYLALTLYALHQQGQTRPMCVQGEGLGRAVRRLSADPEGGVYRRFCALVTAGGMEEISHHLRGLIQLLRDKSLPLDYPQLARDLYRLQFPQSAPGVKLQWGQEYFSRKDADGQQEDSDDRQEKEDTDE
;
A
#
# COMPACT_ATOMS: atom_id res chain seq x y z
N MET A 1 13.38 14.08 -15.99
CA MET A 1 13.07 13.79 -14.58
C MET A 1 14.10 12.82 -14.04
N SER A 2 14.66 13.05 -12.83
CA SER A 2 15.55 12.06 -12.17
C SER A 2 14.77 10.84 -11.70
N PHE A 3 15.46 9.73 -11.41
CA PHE A 3 14.83 8.51 -10.90
C PHE A 3 14.02 8.74 -9.59
N ASP A 4 14.60 9.52 -8.67
CA ASP A 4 13.93 9.83 -7.41
C ASP A 4 12.75 10.81 -7.56
N GLU A 5 12.81 11.72 -8.53
CA GLU A 5 11.67 12.56 -8.91
C GLU A 5 10.54 11.71 -9.49
N ALA A 6 10.87 10.77 -10.37
CA ALA A 6 9.89 9.85 -10.94
C ALA A 6 9.19 9.02 -9.86
N ALA A 7 9.95 8.42 -8.94
CA ALA A 7 9.38 7.66 -7.83
C ALA A 7 8.46 8.53 -6.94
N ARG A 8 8.86 9.79 -6.67
CA ARG A 8 8.02 10.73 -5.90
C ARG A 8 6.73 11.07 -6.65
N GLU A 9 6.80 11.31 -7.96
CA GLU A 9 5.62 11.64 -8.77
C GLU A 9 4.64 10.45 -8.87
N VAL A 10 5.14 9.22 -8.96
CA VAL A 10 4.32 8.00 -8.86
C VAL A 10 3.53 7.98 -7.55
N GLY A 11 4.20 8.22 -6.41
CA GLY A 11 3.53 8.31 -5.11
C GLY A 11 2.53 9.47 -5.05
N SER A 12 2.88 10.64 -5.57
CA SER A 12 2.00 11.82 -5.61
C SER A 12 0.75 11.57 -6.45
N THR A 13 0.88 10.84 -7.56
CA THR A 13 -0.25 10.46 -8.42
C THR A 13 -1.23 9.57 -7.65
N VAL A 14 -0.73 8.59 -6.90
CA VAL A 14 -1.59 7.73 -6.06
C VAL A 14 -2.25 8.53 -4.93
N ASP A 15 -1.52 9.43 -4.27
CA ASP A 15 -2.08 10.29 -3.21
C ASP A 15 -3.23 11.17 -3.74
N ARG A 16 -3.02 11.87 -4.86
CA ARG A 16 -4.06 12.69 -5.51
C ARG A 16 -5.31 11.87 -5.83
N ARG A 17 -5.13 10.67 -6.38
CA ARG A 17 -6.23 9.77 -6.72
C ARG A 17 -7.00 9.29 -5.50
N ILE A 18 -6.31 8.88 -4.45
CA ILE A 18 -6.95 8.43 -3.21
C ILE A 18 -7.72 9.59 -2.56
N ARG A 19 -7.14 10.78 -2.47
CA ARG A 19 -7.82 11.98 -1.94
C ARG A 19 -9.07 12.32 -2.75
N ARG A 20 -8.98 12.23 -4.08
CA ARG A 20 -10.15 12.44 -4.95
C ARG A 20 -11.24 11.40 -4.70
N LEU A 21 -10.90 10.13 -4.54
CA LEU A 21 -11.86 9.10 -4.19
C LEU A 21 -12.51 9.36 -2.83
N GLN A 22 -11.74 9.79 -1.85
CA GLN A 22 -12.22 10.09 -0.50
C GLN A 22 -13.14 11.33 -0.47
N SER A 23 -12.92 12.32 -1.35
CA SER A 23 -13.78 13.53 -1.45
C SER A 23 -15.12 13.29 -2.14
N LEU A 24 -15.30 12.16 -2.82
CA LEU A 24 -16.59 11.81 -3.42
C LEU A 24 -17.63 11.50 -2.35
N SER A 25 -18.90 11.85 -2.62
CA SER A 25 -20.01 11.38 -1.82
C SER A 25 -20.12 9.85 -1.84
N GLU A 26 -20.84 9.28 -0.90
CA GLU A 26 -20.80 7.83 -0.63
C GLU A 26 -21.09 6.95 -1.85
N HIS A 27 -22.14 7.26 -2.60
CA HIS A 27 -22.55 6.43 -3.72
C HIS A 27 -21.53 6.39 -4.88
N PRO A 28 -21.06 7.52 -5.44
CA PRO A 28 -20.04 7.50 -6.48
C PRO A 28 -18.70 6.98 -5.98
N ARG A 29 -18.34 7.19 -4.71
CA ARG A 29 -17.14 6.60 -4.11
C ARG A 29 -17.22 5.07 -4.10
N ARG A 30 -18.34 4.50 -3.66
CA ARG A 30 -18.55 3.03 -3.68
C ARG A 30 -18.45 2.46 -5.10
N ALA A 31 -19.05 3.13 -6.08
CA ALA A 31 -18.99 2.70 -7.48
C ALA A 31 -17.55 2.74 -8.02
N ALA A 32 -16.80 3.82 -7.78
CA ALA A 32 -15.42 3.95 -8.21
C ALA A 32 -14.49 2.90 -7.56
N LEU A 33 -14.63 2.67 -6.25
CA LEU A 33 -13.88 1.62 -5.55
C LEU A 33 -14.27 0.22 -6.03
N ALA A 34 -15.56 -0.04 -6.32
CA ALA A 34 -16.00 -1.31 -6.87
C ALA A 34 -15.39 -1.57 -8.26
N ASN A 35 -15.30 -0.53 -9.09
CA ASN A 35 -14.67 -0.63 -10.40
C ASN A 35 -13.16 -0.95 -10.26
N LEU A 36 -12.41 -0.21 -9.44
CA LEU A 36 -10.99 -0.46 -9.20
C LEU A 36 -10.73 -1.89 -8.69
N ARG A 37 -11.59 -2.45 -7.83
CA ARG A 37 -11.43 -3.85 -7.34
C ARG A 37 -11.47 -4.90 -8.43
N ARG A 38 -12.12 -4.63 -9.57
CA ARG A 38 -12.14 -5.56 -10.72
C ARG A 38 -10.75 -5.77 -11.31
N GLY A 39 -9.85 -4.79 -11.12
CA GLY A 39 -8.46 -4.86 -11.54
C GLY A 39 -7.54 -5.70 -10.65
N VAL A 40 -8.00 -6.14 -9.48
CA VAL A 40 -7.15 -6.91 -8.57
C VAL A 40 -6.80 -8.27 -9.17
N GLY A 41 -5.49 -8.52 -9.32
CA GLY A 41 -4.96 -9.76 -9.92
C GLY A 41 -4.96 -9.76 -11.46
N ARG A 42 -5.17 -8.60 -12.08
CA ARG A 42 -5.04 -8.39 -13.52
C ARG A 42 -3.91 -7.43 -13.83
N ALA A 43 -3.36 -7.52 -15.04
CA ALA A 43 -2.34 -6.59 -15.51
C ALA A 43 -2.94 -5.23 -15.91
N PRO A 44 -2.17 -4.12 -15.83
CA PRO A 44 -2.58 -2.85 -16.40
C PRO A 44 -2.91 -3.00 -17.90
N GLY A 45 -4.04 -2.45 -18.33
CA GLY A 45 -4.48 -2.51 -19.72
C GLY A 45 -5.49 -3.61 -20.05
N GLU A 46 -5.59 -4.68 -19.25
CA GLU A 46 -6.58 -5.74 -19.47
C GLU A 46 -8.05 -5.27 -19.36
N LEU A 47 -8.30 -4.23 -18.59
CA LEU A 47 -9.63 -3.69 -18.34
C LEU A 47 -9.70 -2.22 -18.80
N PRO A 48 -10.23 -1.95 -20.01
CA PRO A 48 -10.33 -0.58 -20.56
C PRO A 48 -11.11 0.39 -19.66
N GLU A 49 -12.11 -0.11 -18.95
CA GLU A 49 -12.90 0.69 -18.01
C GLU A 49 -12.09 1.26 -16.83
N LEU A 50 -10.88 0.78 -16.58
CA LEU A 50 -9.98 1.29 -15.54
C LEU A 50 -9.01 2.36 -16.04
N TRP A 51 -8.83 2.55 -17.36
CA TRP A 51 -7.86 3.50 -17.91
C TRP A 51 -8.04 4.91 -17.32
N GLY A 52 -9.25 5.43 -17.28
CA GLY A 52 -9.54 6.71 -16.65
C GLY A 52 -9.22 6.77 -15.14
N SER A 53 -9.15 5.63 -14.48
CA SER A 53 -8.88 5.55 -13.05
C SER A 53 -7.39 5.66 -12.70
N PHE A 54 -6.46 5.30 -13.60
CA PHE A 54 -5.03 5.34 -13.31
C PHE A 54 -4.19 6.13 -14.32
N LEU A 55 -4.63 6.30 -15.58
CA LEU A 55 -3.88 7.05 -16.58
C LEU A 55 -4.18 8.56 -16.61
N ALA A 56 -5.43 8.98 -16.35
CA ALA A 56 -5.89 10.33 -16.63
C ALA A 56 -5.11 11.47 -15.93
N ASP A 57 -4.48 11.23 -14.79
CA ASP A 57 -3.67 12.23 -14.06
C ASP A 57 -2.18 11.85 -14.03
N MET A 58 -1.80 10.83 -14.80
CA MET A 58 -0.41 10.39 -14.89
C MET A 58 0.30 11.22 -15.96
N PRO A 59 1.53 11.73 -15.70
CA PRO A 59 2.33 12.37 -16.72
C PRO A 59 2.56 11.45 -17.94
N GLU A 60 2.43 11.99 -19.16
CA GLU A 60 2.57 11.22 -20.39
C GLU A 60 3.95 10.55 -20.54
N GLU A 61 4.98 11.10 -19.91
CA GLU A 61 6.33 10.53 -19.89
C GLU A 61 6.40 9.18 -19.14
N PHE A 62 5.37 8.85 -18.34
CA PHE A 62 5.24 7.59 -17.66
C PHE A 62 4.49 6.53 -18.46
N PHE A 63 3.93 6.89 -19.61
CA PHE A 63 3.21 5.92 -20.41
C PHE A 63 4.15 4.89 -21.03
N GLY A 64 3.73 3.62 -20.97
CA GLY A 64 4.43 2.52 -21.60
C GLY A 64 4.52 2.66 -23.11
N ARG A 65 5.53 2.07 -23.70
CA ARG A 65 5.75 2.10 -25.14
C ARG A 65 5.53 0.71 -25.74
N GLY A 66 5.04 0.67 -26.97
CA GLY A 66 4.86 -0.59 -27.69
C GLY A 66 3.74 -1.50 -27.12
N GLY A 67 2.80 -0.92 -26.37
CA GLY A 67 1.66 -1.65 -25.80
C GLY A 67 1.94 -2.43 -24.50
N ALA A 68 3.17 -2.35 -23.98
CA ALA A 68 3.49 -2.90 -22.68
C ALA A 68 3.35 -1.82 -21.58
N PRO A 69 2.81 -2.16 -20.40
CA PRO A 69 2.76 -1.23 -19.29
C PRO A 69 4.16 -0.84 -18.81
N SER A 70 4.35 0.45 -18.48
CA SER A 70 5.57 0.94 -17.84
C SER A 70 5.63 0.54 -16.37
N GLU A 71 6.80 0.73 -15.76
CA GLU A 71 7.01 0.54 -14.32
C GLU A 71 6.13 1.47 -13.48
N ALA A 72 5.90 2.69 -13.96
CA ALA A 72 5.03 3.66 -13.30
C ALA A 72 3.56 3.25 -13.40
N GLU A 73 3.11 2.79 -14.57
CA GLU A 73 1.75 2.28 -14.76
C GLU A 73 1.47 1.08 -13.87
N TRP A 74 2.40 0.12 -13.78
CA TRP A 74 2.28 -1.01 -12.86
C TRP A 74 2.16 -0.55 -11.40
N ALA A 75 3.03 0.36 -10.97
CA ALA A 75 3.05 0.82 -9.57
C ALA A 75 1.76 1.55 -9.18
N VAL A 76 1.30 2.48 -10.03
CA VAL A 76 0.06 3.24 -9.79
C VAL A 76 -1.17 2.33 -9.83
N TYR A 77 -1.27 1.49 -10.86
CA TYR A 77 -2.39 0.56 -11.02
C TYR A 77 -2.51 -0.40 -9.84
N LEU A 78 -1.41 -1.04 -9.47
CA LEU A 78 -1.40 -2.01 -8.37
C LEU A 78 -1.74 -1.35 -7.03
N ALA A 79 -1.16 -0.19 -6.73
CA ALA A 79 -1.45 0.55 -5.51
C ALA A 79 -2.95 0.94 -5.41
N LEU A 80 -3.54 1.44 -6.49
CA LEU A 80 -4.94 1.86 -6.49
C LEU A 80 -5.93 0.69 -6.40
N THR A 81 -5.66 -0.41 -7.11
CA THR A 81 -6.53 -1.60 -7.07
C THR A 81 -6.48 -2.28 -5.70
N LEU A 82 -5.29 -2.36 -5.09
CA LEU A 82 -5.11 -2.89 -3.74
C LEU A 82 -5.71 -1.95 -2.67
N TYR A 83 -5.60 -0.62 -2.83
CA TYR A 83 -6.30 0.33 -1.96
C TYR A 83 -7.82 0.09 -2.00
N ALA A 84 -8.39 -0.07 -3.19
CA ALA A 84 -9.82 -0.33 -3.32
C ALA A 84 -10.25 -1.66 -2.70
N LEU A 85 -9.40 -2.70 -2.74
CA LEU A 85 -9.60 -3.95 -2.02
C LEU A 85 -9.53 -3.75 -0.50
N HIS A 86 -8.55 -3.00 -0.02
CA HIS A 86 -8.33 -2.72 1.40
C HIS A 86 -9.48 -1.90 2.00
N GLN A 87 -9.97 -0.90 1.27
CA GLN A 87 -11.06 -0.02 1.71
C GLN A 87 -12.43 -0.72 1.72
N GLN A 88 -12.55 -1.93 1.15
CA GLN A 88 -13.83 -2.65 1.09
C GLN A 88 -14.33 -3.02 2.49
N GLY A 89 -15.54 -2.54 2.84
CA GLY A 89 -16.16 -2.81 4.14
C GLY A 89 -15.59 -2.01 5.31
N GLN A 90 -14.63 -1.09 5.04
CA GLN A 90 -14.02 -0.27 6.07
C GLN A 90 -14.76 1.07 6.22
N THR A 91 -15.04 1.46 7.48
CA THR A 91 -15.67 2.74 7.82
C THR A 91 -14.67 3.89 7.94
N ARG A 92 -13.41 3.57 8.26
CA ARG A 92 -12.30 4.53 8.34
C ARG A 92 -11.39 4.44 7.11
N PRO A 93 -10.62 5.49 6.78
CA PRO A 93 -9.64 5.43 5.71
C PRO A 93 -8.57 4.38 5.99
N MET A 94 -8.29 3.54 4.97
CA MET A 94 -7.21 2.53 5.02
C MET A 94 -5.91 3.03 4.38
N CYS A 95 -5.86 4.29 3.91
CA CYS A 95 -4.63 4.95 3.49
C CYS A 95 -4.22 5.95 4.59
N VAL A 96 -3.11 5.68 5.26
CA VAL A 96 -2.56 6.52 6.34
C VAL A 96 -1.07 6.71 6.09
N GLN A 97 -0.64 7.98 6.04
CA GLN A 97 0.75 8.34 5.81
C GLN A 97 1.64 7.81 6.94
N GLY A 98 2.82 7.29 6.57
CA GLY A 98 3.81 6.76 7.52
C GLY A 98 3.60 5.31 7.92
N GLU A 99 2.46 4.70 7.60
CA GLU A 99 2.21 3.27 7.83
C GLU A 99 2.83 2.42 6.71
N GLY A 100 4.17 2.26 6.72
CA GLY A 100 4.91 1.48 5.73
C GLY A 100 4.55 -0.02 5.75
N LEU A 101 4.85 -0.72 4.64
CA LEU A 101 4.43 -2.11 4.47
C LEU A 101 5.03 -3.05 5.52
N GLY A 102 6.32 -2.92 5.82
CA GLY A 102 6.97 -3.77 6.83
C GLY A 102 6.35 -3.58 8.22
N ARG A 103 6.05 -2.33 8.60
CA ARG A 103 5.38 -2.00 9.86
C ARG A 103 3.96 -2.55 9.91
N ALA A 104 3.17 -2.38 8.85
CA ALA A 104 1.81 -2.91 8.77
C ALA A 104 1.80 -4.45 8.88
N VAL A 105 2.74 -5.14 8.24
CA VAL A 105 2.88 -6.61 8.35
C VAL A 105 3.29 -7.02 9.77
N ARG A 106 4.18 -6.30 10.44
CA ARG A 106 4.53 -6.55 11.85
C ARG A 106 3.31 -6.46 12.76
N ARG A 107 2.43 -5.48 12.51
CA ARG A 107 1.17 -5.33 13.29
C ARG A 107 0.19 -6.48 13.06
N LEU A 108 0.26 -7.19 11.92
CA LEU A 108 -0.49 -8.44 11.71
C LEU A 108 0.06 -9.56 12.59
N SER A 109 1.37 -9.70 12.64
CA SER A 109 2.07 -10.69 13.45
C SER A 109 3.54 -10.31 13.58
N ALA A 110 4.02 -10.23 14.82
CA ALA A 110 5.45 -10.03 15.11
C ALA A 110 6.24 -11.35 15.18
N ASP A 111 5.60 -12.50 14.92
CA ASP A 111 6.22 -13.81 14.92
C ASP A 111 7.01 -14.07 13.63
N PRO A 112 8.37 -14.07 13.64
CA PRO A 112 9.20 -14.27 12.46
C PRO A 112 9.18 -15.73 11.95
N GLU A 113 8.61 -16.67 12.69
CA GLU A 113 8.43 -18.05 12.24
C GLU A 113 6.99 -18.31 11.76
N GLY A 114 6.10 -17.32 11.92
CA GLY A 114 4.68 -17.40 11.61
C GLY A 114 4.36 -17.38 10.10
N GLY A 115 3.11 -17.75 9.82
CA GLY A 115 2.61 -17.78 8.43
C GLY A 115 2.57 -16.42 7.75
N VAL A 116 2.37 -15.33 8.51
CA VAL A 116 2.37 -13.96 7.98
C VAL A 116 3.78 -13.57 7.51
N TYR A 117 4.80 -13.84 8.33
CA TYR A 117 6.20 -13.54 7.96
C TYR A 117 6.64 -14.36 6.75
N ARG A 118 6.27 -15.64 6.65
CA ARG A 118 6.57 -16.46 5.45
C ARG A 118 5.95 -15.87 4.18
N ARG A 119 4.72 -15.34 4.25
CA ARG A 119 4.08 -14.64 3.10
C ARG A 119 4.79 -13.33 2.77
N PHE A 120 5.25 -12.62 3.77
CA PHE A 120 6.04 -11.40 3.58
C PHE A 120 7.40 -11.72 2.91
N CYS A 121 8.10 -12.76 3.34
CA CYS A 121 9.32 -13.23 2.67
C CYS A 121 9.07 -13.63 1.22
N ALA A 122 7.96 -14.34 0.93
CA ALA A 122 7.59 -14.68 -0.44
C ALA A 122 7.39 -13.43 -1.32
N LEU A 123 6.73 -12.38 -0.79
CA LEU A 123 6.64 -11.09 -1.47
C LEU A 123 8.03 -10.48 -1.77
N VAL A 124 8.91 -10.46 -0.76
CA VAL A 124 10.26 -9.86 -0.89
C VAL A 124 11.14 -10.61 -1.90
N THR A 125 10.91 -11.91 -2.08
CA THR A 125 11.65 -12.76 -3.03
C THR A 125 10.99 -12.89 -4.40
N ALA A 126 9.82 -12.31 -4.61
CA ALA A 126 9.09 -12.36 -5.88
C ALA A 126 9.92 -11.83 -7.06
N GLY A 127 9.81 -12.51 -8.21
CA GLY A 127 10.64 -12.25 -9.39
C GLY A 127 10.05 -11.25 -10.39
N GLY A 128 8.78 -10.82 -10.21
CA GLY A 128 8.13 -9.90 -11.16
C GLY A 128 6.83 -9.31 -10.61
N MET A 129 6.26 -8.34 -11.33
CA MET A 129 5.10 -7.58 -10.84
C MET A 129 3.84 -8.42 -10.68
N GLU A 130 3.64 -9.46 -11.48
CA GLU A 130 2.50 -10.37 -11.36
C GLU A 130 2.58 -11.18 -10.05
N GLU A 131 3.77 -11.70 -9.73
CA GLU A 131 4.02 -12.44 -8.49
C GLU A 131 3.92 -11.51 -7.27
N ILE A 132 4.51 -10.29 -7.35
CA ILE A 132 4.35 -9.24 -6.34
C ILE A 132 2.87 -8.93 -6.11
N SER A 133 2.08 -8.75 -7.17
CA SER A 133 0.64 -8.50 -7.10
C SER A 133 -0.10 -9.63 -6.36
N HIS A 134 0.24 -10.87 -6.67
CA HIS A 134 -0.34 -12.06 -6.02
C HIS A 134 -0.08 -12.06 -4.49
N HIS A 135 1.17 -11.89 -4.09
CA HIS A 135 1.55 -11.91 -2.67
C HIS A 135 1.00 -10.70 -1.91
N LEU A 136 1.08 -9.49 -2.50
CA LEU A 136 0.50 -8.28 -1.90
C LEU A 136 -1.00 -8.42 -1.68
N ARG A 137 -1.74 -8.95 -2.65
CA ARG A 137 -3.18 -9.20 -2.48
C ARG A 137 -3.48 -9.99 -1.22
N GLY A 138 -2.73 -11.06 -0.96
CA GLY A 138 -2.91 -11.89 0.23
C GLY A 138 -2.63 -11.12 1.53
N LEU A 139 -1.56 -10.32 1.59
CA LEU A 139 -1.24 -9.49 2.75
C LEU A 139 -2.27 -8.38 2.96
N ILE A 140 -2.70 -7.71 1.90
CA ILE A 140 -3.73 -6.65 1.98
C ILE A 140 -5.06 -7.19 2.48
N GLN A 141 -5.45 -8.42 2.11
CA GLN A 141 -6.64 -9.05 2.67
C GLN A 141 -6.52 -9.27 4.19
N LEU A 142 -5.36 -9.71 4.68
CA LEU A 142 -5.11 -9.83 6.11
C LEU A 142 -5.15 -8.47 6.84
N LEU A 143 -4.54 -7.44 6.25
CA LEU A 143 -4.58 -6.06 6.79
C LEU A 143 -6.02 -5.55 6.85
N ARG A 144 -6.81 -5.77 5.80
CA ARG A 144 -8.23 -5.40 5.75
C ARG A 144 -9.02 -6.08 6.87
N ASP A 145 -8.84 -7.38 7.06
CA ASP A 145 -9.59 -8.17 8.05
C ASP A 145 -9.26 -7.74 9.49
N LYS A 146 -8.08 -7.16 9.71
CA LYS A 146 -7.66 -6.55 10.98
C LYS A 146 -7.85 -5.03 11.02
N SER A 147 -8.37 -4.43 9.96
CA SER A 147 -8.51 -2.98 9.81
C SER A 147 -7.20 -2.21 10.08
N LEU A 148 -6.06 -2.74 9.68
CA LEU A 148 -4.75 -2.12 9.82
C LEU A 148 -4.43 -1.28 8.58
N PRO A 149 -4.23 0.05 8.68
CA PRO A 149 -3.99 0.90 7.52
C PRO A 149 -2.61 0.69 6.88
N LEU A 150 -2.41 1.27 5.69
CA LEU A 150 -1.17 1.23 4.92
C LEU A 150 -0.95 2.57 4.20
N ASP A 151 0.30 3.01 4.05
CA ASP A 151 0.69 4.15 3.21
C ASP A 151 0.76 3.73 1.74
N TYR A 152 -0.32 3.95 1.00
CA TYR A 152 -0.40 3.60 -0.43
C TYR A 152 0.47 4.47 -1.35
N PRO A 153 0.61 5.79 -1.12
CA PRO A 153 1.62 6.60 -1.79
C PRO A 153 3.05 6.05 -1.62
N GLN A 154 3.42 5.63 -0.42
CA GLN A 154 4.72 5.00 -0.17
C GLN A 154 4.83 3.64 -0.86
N LEU A 155 3.80 2.80 -0.76
CA LEU A 155 3.76 1.51 -1.46
C LEU A 155 3.94 1.68 -2.98
N ALA A 156 3.31 2.69 -3.59
CA ALA A 156 3.49 2.97 -5.02
C ALA A 156 4.94 3.36 -5.36
N ARG A 157 5.59 4.19 -4.54
CA ARG A 157 7.03 4.50 -4.71
C ARG A 157 7.89 3.26 -4.62
N ASP A 158 7.59 2.40 -3.66
CA ASP A 158 8.33 1.15 -3.43
C ASP A 158 8.13 0.18 -4.60
N LEU A 159 6.89 0.01 -5.07
CA LEU A 159 6.56 -0.81 -6.24
C LEU A 159 7.25 -0.32 -7.52
N TYR A 160 7.33 1.00 -7.72
CA TYR A 160 8.09 1.58 -8.83
C TYR A 160 9.57 1.21 -8.72
N ARG A 161 10.19 1.45 -7.55
CA ARG A 161 11.61 1.19 -7.32
C ARG A 161 11.97 -0.30 -7.36
N LEU A 162 11.08 -1.20 -6.94
CA LEU A 162 11.31 -2.65 -6.96
C LEU A 162 11.56 -3.21 -8.37
N GLN A 163 11.08 -2.53 -9.41
CA GLN A 163 11.23 -2.98 -10.79
C GLN A 163 12.61 -2.69 -11.38
N PHE A 164 13.47 -1.98 -10.63
CA PHE A 164 14.82 -1.65 -11.07
C PHE A 164 15.87 -2.36 -10.20
N PRO A 165 16.77 -3.17 -10.80
CA PRO A 165 17.76 -3.97 -10.05
C PRO A 165 18.63 -3.15 -9.08
N GLN A 166 18.94 -1.90 -9.42
CA GLN A 166 19.77 -1.02 -8.60
C GLN A 166 19.09 -0.50 -7.33
N SER A 167 17.77 -0.42 -7.30
CA SER A 167 16.99 0.11 -6.16
C SER A 167 16.20 -0.94 -5.39
N ALA A 168 15.88 -2.08 -6.01
CA ALA A 168 15.11 -3.15 -5.38
C ALA A 168 15.69 -3.65 -4.05
N PRO A 169 17.03 -3.86 -3.89
CA PRO A 169 17.58 -4.28 -2.61
C PRO A 169 17.33 -3.27 -1.48
N GLY A 170 17.39 -1.96 -1.78
CA GLY A 170 17.11 -0.91 -0.81
C GLY A 170 15.67 -0.93 -0.29
N VAL A 171 14.70 -1.12 -1.19
CA VAL A 171 13.28 -1.26 -0.81
C VAL A 171 13.05 -2.48 0.06
N LYS A 172 13.62 -3.63 -0.32
CA LYS A 172 13.50 -4.87 0.44
C LYS A 172 14.09 -4.75 1.84
N LEU A 173 15.25 -4.10 1.95
CA LEU A 173 15.91 -3.84 3.24
C LEU A 173 15.06 -2.88 4.09
N GLN A 174 14.52 -1.80 3.51
CA GLN A 174 13.62 -0.87 4.20
C GLN A 174 12.41 -1.61 4.78
N TRP A 175 11.73 -2.44 4.01
CA TRP A 175 10.60 -3.24 4.49
C TRP A 175 10.99 -4.19 5.63
N GLY A 176 12.18 -4.80 5.54
CA GLY A 176 12.72 -5.62 6.63
C GLY A 176 12.99 -4.80 7.90
N GLN A 177 13.61 -3.62 7.76
CA GLN A 177 13.88 -2.72 8.88
C GLN A 177 12.59 -2.24 9.55
N GLU A 178 11.56 -1.89 8.77
CA GLU A 178 10.24 -1.54 9.30
C GLU A 178 9.60 -2.71 10.07
N TYR A 179 9.73 -3.95 9.56
CA TYR A 179 9.19 -5.14 10.22
C TYR A 179 9.91 -5.42 11.56
N PHE A 180 11.21 -5.24 11.64
CA PHE A 180 12.00 -5.49 12.85
C PHE A 180 12.17 -4.27 13.78
N SER A 181 11.63 -3.10 13.39
CA SER A 181 11.67 -1.89 14.23
C SER A 181 10.83 -2.06 15.49
N ARG A 182 11.39 -1.67 16.65
CA ARG A 182 10.70 -1.73 17.95
C ARG A 182 9.96 -0.43 18.31
N LYS A 183 10.08 0.63 17.52
CA LYS A 183 9.55 1.97 17.86
C LYS A 183 8.03 2.05 18.09
N ASP A 184 7.27 1.02 17.73
CA ASP A 184 5.80 1.01 17.89
C ASP A 184 5.34 0.18 19.09
N ALA A 185 6.26 -0.47 19.84
CA ALA A 185 5.93 -1.23 21.04
C ALA A 185 5.77 -0.33 22.27
N ASP A 186 6.45 0.82 22.31
CA ASP A 186 6.49 1.70 23.49
C ASP A 186 5.34 2.74 23.50
N GLY A 187 4.68 3.00 22.38
CA GLY A 187 3.62 4.02 22.30
C GLY A 187 2.24 3.59 22.84
N GLN A 188 2.06 2.33 23.23
CA GLN A 188 0.79 1.86 23.83
C GLN A 188 0.88 1.62 25.34
N GLN A 189 2.06 1.73 25.93
CA GLN A 189 2.25 1.48 27.37
C GLN A 189 2.18 2.77 28.21
N GLU A 190 2.49 3.93 27.63
CA GLU A 190 2.43 5.21 28.35
C GLU A 190 1.00 5.72 28.61
N ASP A 191 0.02 5.35 27.76
CA ASP A 191 -1.38 5.81 27.91
C ASP A 191 -2.20 4.96 28.94
N SER A 192 -1.65 3.85 29.41
CA SER A 192 -2.31 2.99 30.42
C SER A 192 -1.86 3.28 31.85
N ASP A 193 -0.65 3.77 32.07
CA ASP A 193 -0.13 4.09 33.39
C ASP A 193 -0.66 5.44 33.92
N ASP A 194 -0.90 6.41 33.03
CA ASP A 194 -1.42 7.74 33.39
C ASP A 194 -2.92 7.74 33.80
N ARG A 195 -3.64 6.65 33.58
CA ARG A 195 -5.05 6.52 34.01
C ARG A 195 -5.22 5.85 35.36
N GLN A 196 -4.27 5.04 35.81
CA GLN A 196 -4.34 4.39 37.14
C GLN A 196 -3.91 5.30 38.27
N GLU A 197 -3.02 6.29 38.05
CA GLU A 197 -2.60 7.24 39.12
C GLU A 197 -3.63 8.34 39.41
N LYS A 198 -4.70 8.50 38.60
CA LYS A 198 -5.74 9.51 38.83
C LYS A 198 -6.96 8.99 39.57
N GLU A 199 -7.13 7.70 39.71
CA GLU A 199 -8.25 7.12 40.47
C GLU A 199 -7.94 6.87 41.95
N ASP A 200 -6.66 6.86 42.35
CA ASP A 200 -6.25 6.63 43.75
C ASP A 200 -6.06 7.92 44.59
N THR A 201 -6.41 9.09 44.05
CA THR A 201 -6.21 10.37 44.77
C THR A 201 -7.52 11.06 45.22
N ASP A 202 -8.67 10.42 45.02
CA ASP A 202 -10.00 10.97 45.36
C ASP A 202 -10.80 10.07 46.35
N GLU A 203 -10.13 9.45 47.33
CA GLU A 203 -10.75 8.92 48.56
C GLU A 203 -10.25 9.57 49.83
#